data_704fb62504eaa927bd37ead569663602
#
_entry.id   704fb62504eaa927bd37ead569663602
#
_cell.length_a   1.000
_cell.length_b   1.000
_cell.length_c   1.000
_cell.angle_alpha   90.00
_cell.angle_beta   90.00
_cell.angle_gamma   90.00
#
_symmetry.space_group_name_H-M   'P 1'
#
loop_
_entity.id
_entity.type
_entity.pdbx_description
1 polymer ?
#
loop_
_entity_poly.entity_id
_entity_poly.type
_entity_poly.pdbx_seq_one_letter_code
_entity_poly.pdbx_strand_id
1 'polypeptide(L)'
;LGDVYKRQDVENVYKRIRENHLLPSDQQRSILEVVFDASREVRMPILNSTLIIVVSFVPLFFLSGMEGRMLVPLGIAFIVALFASTVVALTLTPVLCSYLLNRKPTDKKVEKEAWVARKLKDLYGKALNGALAHKNMVLGCTIGLFLVALGMFFTLGRSFLPPFNEGSFTINVSSLPGISLEESDEMGRRAEELLMQVPEIQTVARKTGRAELDEHALGVNVSEIEAPFVLKDRSRDAVMNDVREKLSTISGANIEIGQPISHRIDAMLSGTEANIAIKLFGTDLNLMFTVGNQIKEAIQGIPGLVDLKVEQQIERPQLTITPKRELMAQYGITLPEFEEYVNVMLGGEAVSQVYDNGKTFDLTVKTSDESRATMEDIRNLMIDAGGKKVPLSYVAEIRSVTGPNTINRENVQRKIVISGNVSERDLRSIVNEIQQKIDASIQLPEGYHIEYGGQFESEQAASRTLLLTSLMSLLVIFLLLYNEFK
;
A
#
# COMPACT_ATOMS: atom_id res chain seq x y z
N LEU A 1 1.47 -23.82 -18.09
CA LEU A 1 0.31 -24.01 -19.00
C LEU A 1 0.73 -24.05 -20.47
N GLY A 2 1.53 -23.09 -20.96
CA GLY A 2 2.01 -23.09 -22.36
C GLY A 2 2.76 -24.35 -22.78
N ASP A 3 3.47 -25.03 -21.87
CA ASP A 3 4.15 -26.30 -22.17
C ASP A 3 3.20 -27.49 -22.36
N VAL A 4 2.04 -27.48 -21.72
CA VAL A 4 1.05 -28.56 -21.86
C VAL A 4 0.50 -28.55 -23.29
N TYR A 5 0.19 -27.41 -23.85
CA TYR A 5 -0.35 -27.28 -25.21
C TYR A 5 0.67 -27.67 -26.29
N LYS A 6 1.93 -27.28 -26.09
CA LYS A 6 3.03 -27.71 -27.00
C LYS A 6 3.20 -29.23 -27.00
N ARG A 7 3.14 -29.87 -25.83
CA ARG A 7 3.22 -31.33 -25.70
C ARG A 7 2.02 -32.00 -26.37
N GLN A 8 0.84 -31.46 -26.21
CA GLN A 8 -0.39 -32.00 -26.79
C GLN A 8 -0.35 -31.96 -28.33
N ASP A 9 0.16 -30.86 -28.93
CA ASP A 9 0.37 -30.77 -30.37
C ASP A 9 1.41 -31.79 -30.86
N VAL A 10 2.58 -31.86 -30.21
CA VAL A 10 3.63 -32.82 -30.54
C VAL A 10 3.14 -34.26 -30.42
N GLU A 11 2.37 -34.60 -29.40
CA GLU A 11 1.85 -35.94 -29.20
C GLU A 11 0.79 -36.30 -30.24
N ASN A 12 -0.12 -35.38 -30.61
CA ASN A 12 -1.10 -35.58 -31.68
C ASN A 12 -0.40 -35.77 -33.03
N VAL A 13 0.56 -34.91 -33.37
CA VAL A 13 1.37 -35.05 -34.57
C VAL A 13 2.10 -36.38 -34.62
N TYR A 14 2.77 -36.78 -33.54
CA TYR A 14 3.48 -38.07 -33.43
C TYR A 14 2.54 -39.24 -33.64
N LYS A 15 1.37 -39.23 -33.01
CA LYS A 15 0.34 -40.27 -33.17
C LYS A 15 -0.13 -40.36 -34.63
N ARG A 16 -0.44 -39.27 -35.29
CA ARG A 16 -0.90 -39.21 -36.66
C ARG A 16 0.18 -39.64 -37.67
N ILE A 17 1.43 -39.27 -37.47
CA ILE A 17 2.55 -39.74 -38.31
C ILE A 17 2.70 -41.25 -38.16
N ARG A 18 2.59 -41.78 -36.94
CA ARG A 18 2.64 -43.24 -36.71
C ARG A 18 1.49 -43.97 -37.36
N GLU A 19 0.28 -43.47 -37.26
CA GLU A 19 -0.89 -44.01 -37.94
C GLU A 19 -0.69 -44.03 -39.49
N ASN A 20 -0.17 -42.94 -40.05
CA ASN A 20 0.13 -42.85 -41.48
C ASN A 20 1.20 -43.88 -41.94
N HIS A 21 2.24 -44.14 -41.14
CA HIS A 21 3.25 -45.12 -41.45
C HIS A 21 2.74 -46.61 -41.38
N LEU A 22 1.62 -46.82 -40.67
CA LEU A 22 0.99 -48.16 -40.61
C LEU A 22 0.09 -48.46 -41.84
N LEU A 23 -0.24 -47.47 -42.64
CA LEU A 23 -1.01 -47.64 -43.85
C LEU A 23 -0.18 -48.26 -44.98
N PRO A 24 -0.79 -48.97 -45.95
CA PRO A 24 -0.13 -49.43 -47.19
C PRO A 24 0.54 -48.24 -47.91
N SER A 25 1.66 -48.51 -48.60
CA SER A 25 2.47 -47.47 -49.24
C SER A 25 1.72 -46.61 -50.27
N ASP A 26 0.70 -47.13 -50.88
CA ASP A 26 -0.22 -46.47 -51.84
C ASP A 26 -1.22 -45.53 -51.16
N GLN A 27 -1.46 -45.68 -49.87
CA GLN A 27 -2.39 -44.88 -49.08
C GLN A 27 -1.70 -43.90 -48.11
N GLN A 28 -0.34 -43.93 -48.04
CA GLN A 28 0.42 -43.01 -47.20
C GLN A 28 0.38 -41.60 -47.77
N ARG A 29 -0.01 -40.65 -46.92
CA ARG A 29 -0.01 -39.21 -47.23
C ARG A 29 1.37 -38.59 -46.94
N SER A 30 1.64 -37.44 -47.54
CA SER A 30 2.87 -36.72 -47.30
C SER A 30 2.95 -36.31 -45.83
N ILE A 31 4.15 -36.36 -45.24
CA ILE A 31 4.33 -36.02 -43.81
C ILE A 31 3.91 -34.58 -43.48
N LEU A 32 4.13 -33.65 -44.44
CA LEU A 32 3.71 -32.27 -44.27
C LEU A 32 2.18 -32.15 -44.19
N GLU A 33 1.43 -32.91 -45.01
CA GLU A 33 -0.04 -32.91 -44.90
C GLU A 33 -0.53 -33.52 -43.58
N VAL A 34 0.11 -34.62 -43.13
CA VAL A 34 -0.24 -35.26 -41.86
C VAL A 34 0.03 -34.33 -40.68
N VAL A 35 1.17 -33.65 -40.66
CA VAL A 35 1.51 -32.66 -39.62
C VAL A 35 0.54 -31.50 -39.63
N PHE A 36 0.20 -30.99 -40.84
CA PHE A 36 -0.74 -29.88 -40.98
C PHE A 36 -2.13 -30.25 -40.43
N ASP A 37 -2.66 -31.40 -40.83
CA ASP A 37 -3.97 -31.85 -40.35
C ASP A 37 -3.99 -32.13 -38.86
N ALA A 38 -2.95 -32.75 -38.31
CA ALA A 38 -2.83 -33.05 -36.90
C ALA A 38 -2.76 -31.76 -36.05
N SER A 39 -1.97 -30.76 -36.49
CA SER A 39 -1.89 -29.49 -35.81
C SER A 39 -3.19 -28.67 -35.94
N ARG A 40 -3.90 -28.81 -37.08
CA ARG A 40 -5.21 -28.17 -37.27
C ARG A 40 -6.27 -28.69 -36.29
N GLU A 41 -6.25 -29.97 -35.94
CA GLU A 41 -7.19 -30.58 -35.00
C GLU A 41 -7.09 -29.95 -33.59
N VAL A 42 -5.88 -29.61 -33.12
CA VAL A 42 -5.66 -29.08 -31.78
C VAL A 42 -5.62 -27.54 -31.71
N ARG A 43 -5.67 -26.86 -32.88
CA ARG A 43 -5.54 -25.40 -32.95
C ARG A 43 -6.64 -24.66 -32.19
N MET A 44 -7.91 -25.04 -32.42
CA MET A 44 -9.05 -24.34 -31.78
C MET A 44 -9.07 -24.53 -30.29
N PRO A 45 -8.91 -25.75 -29.74
CA PRO A 45 -8.74 -25.93 -28.29
C PRO A 45 -7.61 -25.10 -27.66
N ILE A 46 -6.46 -24.98 -28.34
CA ILE A 46 -5.33 -24.16 -27.85
C ILE A 46 -5.69 -22.68 -27.80
N LEU A 47 -6.29 -22.16 -28.89
CA LEU A 47 -6.72 -20.76 -28.96
C LEU A 47 -7.78 -20.44 -27.92
N ASN A 48 -8.81 -21.28 -27.78
CA ASN A 48 -9.88 -21.07 -26.79
C ASN A 48 -9.38 -21.15 -25.36
N SER A 49 -8.50 -22.10 -25.04
CA SER A 49 -7.87 -22.17 -23.73
C SER A 49 -7.04 -20.93 -23.41
N THR A 50 -6.25 -20.46 -24.38
CA THR A 50 -5.46 -19.23 -24.21
C THR A 50 -6.37 -18.02 -23.97
N LEU A 51 -7.46 -17.91 -24.75
CA LEU A 51 -8.42 -16.82 -24.63
C LEU A 51 -9.12 -16.84 -23.26
N ILE A 52 -9.53 -18.01 -22.77
CA ILE A 52 -10.13 -18.18 -21.44
C ILE A 52 -9.17 -17.71 -20.35
N ILE A 53 -7.89 -18.09 -20.45
CA ILE A 53 -6.88 -17.65 -19.48
C ILE A 53 -6.69 -16.13 -19.56
N VAL A 54 -6.58 -15.55 -20.74
CA VAL A 54 -6.47 -14.09 -20.91
C VAL A 54 -7.67 -13.37 -20.29
N VAL A 55 -8.90 -13.85 -20.55
CA VAL A 55 -10.13 -13.29 -19.98
C VAL A 55 -10.13 -13.37 -18.45
N SER A 56 -9.55 -14.42 -17.87
CA SER A 56 -9.44 -14.53 -16.40
C SER A 56 -8.52 -13.49 -15.76
N PHE A 57 -7.58 -12.89 -16.50
CA PHE A 57 -6.72 -11.79 -16.06
C PHE A 57 -7.31 -10.40 -16.31
N VAL A 58 -8.36 -10.29 -17.14
CA VAL A 58 -9.00 -8.99 -17.45
C VAL A 58 -9.42 -8.20 -16.19
N PRO A 59 -9.95 -8.81 -15.12
CA PRO A 59 -10.29 -8.08 -13.90
C PRO A 59 -9.16 -7.23 -13.31
N LEU A 60 -7.89 -7.67 -13.45
CA LEU A 60 -6.75 -6.94 -12.91
C LEU A 60 -6.55 -5.57 -13.56
N PHE A 61 -6.96 -5.40 -14.82
CA PHE A 61 -6.82 -4.13 -15.56
C PHE A 61 -7.82 -3.05 -15.13
N PHE A 62 -8.85 -3.43 -14.39
CA PHE A 62 -9.84 -2.50 -13.83
C PHE A 62 -9.49 -2.03 -12.42
N LEU A 63 -8.42 -2.57 -11.82
CA LEU A 63 -7.92 -2.09 -10.55
C LEU A 63 -7.32 -0.69 -10.71
N SER A 64 -7.69 0.19 -9.83
CA SER A 64 -7.14 1.55 -9.69
C SER A 64 -6.18 1.61 -8.49
N GLY A 65 -5.58 2.78 -8.28
CA GLY A 65 -4.73 2.99 -7.12
C GLY A 65 -3.41 2.22 -7.16
N MET A 66 -2.90 1.86 -5.99
CA MET A 66 -1.61 1.19 -5.83
C MET A 66 -1.65 -0.25 -6.35
N GLU A 67 -2.76 -0.98 -6.09
CA GLU A 67 -2.95 -2.36 -6.54
C GLU A 67 -2.90 -2.45 -8.07
N GLY A 68 -3.56 -1.51 -8.75
CA GLY A 68 -3.51 -1.45 -10.20
C GLY A 68 -2.09 -1.25 -10.72
N ARG A 69 -1.32 -0.34 -10.11
CA ARG A 69 0.08 -0.08 -10.50
C ARG A 69 0.98 -1.29 -10.30
N MET A 70 0.72 -2.13 -9.30
CA MET A 70 1.52 -3.33 -9.02
C MET A 70 1.08 -4.53 -9.85
N LEU A 71 -0.23 -4.76 -10.02
CA LEU A 71 -0.77 -5.98 -10.61
C LEU A 71 -0.96 -5.89 -12.12
N VAL A 72 -1.22 -4.71 -12.68
CA VAL A 72 -1.37 -4.53 -14.14
C VAL A 72 -0.11 -4.92 -14.92
N PRO A 73 1.12 -4.52 -14.55
CA PRO A 73 2.33 -4.96 -15.23
C PRO A 73 2.51 -6.49 -15.19
N LEU A 74 2.16 -7.13 -14.06
CA LEU A 74 2.17 -8.58 -13.93
C LEU A 74 1.17 -9.24 -14.89
N GLY A 75 -0.05 -8.71 -14.97
CA GLY A 75 -1.07 -9.16 -15.91
C GLY A 75 -0.62 -9.03 -17.36
N ILE A 76 -0.02 -7.90 -17.74
CA ILE A 76 0.54 -7.68 -19.09
C ILE A 76 1.63 -8.70 -19.40
N ALA A 77 2.60 -8.89 -18.50
CA ALA A 77 3.69 -9.84 -18.68
C ALA A 77 3.15 -11.28 -18.89
N PHE A 78 2.12 -11.65 -18.13
CA PHE A 78 1.47 -12.95 -18.25
C PHE A 78 0.78 -13.13 -19.60
N ILE A 79 -0.01 -12.14 -20.05
CA ILE A 79 -0.70 -12.16 -21.33
C ILE A 79 0.29 -12.22 -22.49
N VAL A 80 1.36 -11.41 -22.46
CA VAL A 80 2.40 -11.42 -23.49
C VAL A 80 3.09 -12.78 -23.56
N ALA A 81 3.43 -13.36 -22.41
CA ALA A 81 4.04 -14.69 -22.34
C ALA A 81 3.12 -15.80 -22.89
N LEU A 82 1.82 -15.76 -22.58
CA LEU A 82 0.83 -16.68 -23.12
C LEU A 82 0.65 -16.51 -24.61
N PHE A 83 0.55 -15.28 -25.09
CA PHE A 83 0.45 -14.99 -26.51
C PHE A 83 1.67 -15.50 -27.29
N ALA A 84 2.88 -15.18 -26.82
CA ALA A 84 4.11 -15.68 -27.41
C ALA A 84 4.19 -17.22 -27.41
N SER A 85 3.77 -17.86 -26.31
CA SER A 85 3.69 -19.32 -26.20
C SER A 85 2.73 -19.94 -27.22
N THR A 86 1.57 -19.29 -27.42
CA THR A 86 0.57 -19.73 -28.41
C THR A 86 1.08 -19.58 -29.83
N VAL A 87 1.74 -18.45 -30.15
CA VAL A 87 2.36 -18.27 -31.48
C VAL A 87 3.40 -19.37 -31.73
N VAL A 88 4.27 -19.67 -30.78
CA VAL A 88 5.27 -20.75 -30.87
C VAL A 88 4.58 -22.12 -31.05
N ALA A 89 3.53 -22.40 -30.29
CA ALA A 89 2.80 -23.66 -30.41
C ALA A 89 2.16 -23.87 -31.80
N LEU A 90 1.62 -22.80 -32.37
CA LEU A 90 0.92 -22.87 -33.66
C LEU A 90 1.86 -22.77 -34.89
N THR A 91 3.10 -22.33 -34.71
CA THR A 91 4.05 -22.11 -35.83
C THR A 91 5.28 -22.98 -35.73
N LEU A 92 6.13 -22.72 -34.71
CA LEU A 92 7.43 -23.37 -34.55
C LEU A 92 7.27 -24.88 -34.24
N THR A 93 6.31 -25.23 -33.39
CA THR A 93 6.10 -26.63 -32.95
C THR A 93 5.75 -27.55 -34.13
N PRO A 94 4.76 -27.26 -35.00
CA PRO A 94 4.48 -28.08 -36.17
C PRO A 94 5.67 -28.18 -37.13
N VAL A 95 6.38 -27.07 -37.37
CA VAL A 95 7.57 -27.07 -38.24
C VAL A 95 8.66 -27.98 -37.66
N LEU A 96 8.96 -27.89 -36.36
CA LEU A 96 9.95 -28.78 -35.71
C LEU A 96 9.49 -30.25 -35.77
N CYS A 97 8.20 -30.52 -35.57
CA CYS A 97 7.65 -31.88 -35.72
C CYS A 97 7.87 -32.47 -37.14
N SER A 98 7.68 -31.65 -38.20
CA SER A 98 7.90 -32.11 -39.57
C SER A 98 9.36 -32.51 -39.84
N TYR A 99 10.33 -31.85 -39.20
CA TYR A 99 11.75 -32.16 -39.35
C TYR A 99 12.22 -33.29 -38.42
N LEU A 100 11.82 -33.28 -37.16
CA LEU A 100 12.36 -34.18 -36.14
C LEU A 100 11.64 -35.52 -36.06
N LEU A 101 10.31 -35.55 -36.37
CA LEU A 101 9.51 -36.76 -36.26
C LEU A 101 9.41 -37.53 -37.59
N ASN A 102 10.02 -37.04 -38.68
CA ASN A 102 10.02 -37.67 -40.02
C ASN A 102 10.94 -38.92 -40.13
N ARG A 103 11.42 -39.51 -39.05
CA ARG A 103 12.24 -40.72 -39.11
C ARG A 103 11.35 -41.93 -39.36
N LYS A 104 11.58 -42.61 -40.51
CA LYS A 104 10.91 -43.89 -40.77
C LYS A 104 11.31 -44.90 -39.68
N PRO A 105 10.38 -45.61 -39.06
CA PRO A 105 10.71 -46.64 -38.10
C PRO A 105 11.56 -47.70 -38.79
N THR A 106 12.83 -47.81 -38.42
CA THR A 106 13.85 -48.65 -39.07
C THR A 106 13.70 -50.14 -38.69
N ASP A 107 12.85 -50.50 -37.77
CA ASP A 107 12.58 -51.88 -37.39
C ASP A 107 11.16 -52.01 -36.83
N LYS A 108 10.54 -53.17 -37.11
CA LYS A 108 9.25 -53.65 -36.56
C LYS A 108 9.30 -53.95 -35.02
N LYS A 109 10.21 -53.36 -34.30
CA LYS A 109 10.15 -53.37 -32.84
C LYS A 109 9.08 -52.39 -32.39
N VAL A 110 7.91 -52.92 -32.04
CA VAL A 110 6.94 -52.23 -31.20
C VAL A 110 7.72 -51.55 -30.07
N GLU A 111 7.89 -50.21 -30.12
CA GLU A 111 8.52 -49.47 -29.07
C GLU A 111 7.78 -49.80 -27.78
N LYS A 112 8.45 -50.56 -26.88
CA LYS A 112 7.88 -50.87 -25.58
C LYS A 112 7.70 -49.57 -24.86
N GLU A 113 6.46 -49.21 -24.61
CA GLU A 113 6.14 -48.03 -23.76
C GLU A 113 7.03 -48.07 -22.50
N ALA A 114 7.58 -46.92 -22.12
CA ALA A 114 8.38 -46.83 -20.90
C ALA A 114 7.61 -47.45 -19.71
N TRP A 115 8.27 -48.22 -18.86
CA TRP A 115 7.64 -48.92 -17.73
C TRP A 115 6.78 -47.99 -16.87
N VAL A 116 7.27 -46.76 -16.61
CA VAL A 116 6.56 -45.71 -15.84
C VAL A 116 5.26 -45.32 -16.55
N ALA A 117 5.31 -45.06 -17.85
CA ALA A 117 4.14 -44.69 -18.64
C ALA A 117 3.06 -45.80 -18.64
N ARG A 118 3.47 -47.04 -18.75
CA ARG A 118 2.55 -48.22 -18.72
C ARG A 118 1.89 -48.33 -17.34
N LYS A 119 2.67 -48.25 -16.25
CA LYS A 119 2.12 -48.33 -14.89
C LYS A 119 1.18 -47.21 -14.54
N LEU A 120 1.49 -45.98 -14.98
CA LEU A 120 0.60 -44.83 -14.82
C LEU A 120 -0.69 -44.95 -15.66
N LYS A 121 -0.60 -45.47 -16.89
CA LYS A 121 -1.73 -45.73 -17.76
C LYS A 121 -2.69 -46.79 -17.18
N ASP A 122 -2.13 -47.87 -16.62
CA ASP A 122 -2.92 -48.90 -15.96
C ASP A 122 -3.61 -48.40 -14.69
N LEU A 123 -2.90 -47.57 -13.88
CA LEU A 123 -3.45 -46.96 -12.68
C LEU A 123 -4.57 -45.98 -13.05
N TYR A 124 -4.33 -45.11 -14.03
CA TYR A 124 -5.33 -44.17 -14.54
C TYR A 124 -6.55 -44.86 -15.12
N GLY A 125 -6.35 -45.94 -15.90
CA GLY A 125 -7.44 -46.74 -16.46
C GLY A 125 -8.35 -47.34 -15.39
N LYS A 126 -7.74 -47.87 -14.31
CA LYS A 126 -8.52 -48.39 -13.15
C LYS A 126 -9.26 -47.27 -12.43
N ALA A 127 -8.60 -46.14 -12.19
CA ALA A 127 -9.22 -44.97 -11.54
C ALA A 127 -10.37 -44.42 -12.40
N LEU A 128 -10.17 -44.29 -13.70
CA LEU A 128 -11.18 -43.79 -14.64
C LEU A 128 -12.41 -44.72 -14.71
N ASN A 129 -12.19 -46.02 -14.82
CA ASN A 129 -13.27 -47.00 -14.82
C ASN A 129 -14.07 -46.96 -13.50
N GLY A 130 -13.40 -46.81 -12.38
CA GLY A 130 -14.02 -46.67 -11.07
C GLY A 130 -14.83 -45.35 -10.98
N ALA A 131 -14.30 -44.25 -11.49
CA ALA A 131 -14.96 -42.95 -11.50
C ALA A 131 -16.22 -42.97 -12.40
N LEU A 132 -16.12 -43.59 -13.59
CA LEU A 132 -17.26 -43.73 -14.51
C LEU A 132 -18.35 -44.65 -13.97
N ALA A 133 -17.96 -45.75 -13.29
CA ALA A 133 -18.90 -46.67 -12.66
C ALA A 133 -19.69 -45.96 -11.50
N HIS A 134 -19.05 -45.04 -10.79
CA HIS A 134 -19.62 -44.35 -9.65
C HIS A 134 -19.78 -42.82 -9.91
N LYS A 135 -20.17 -42.44 -11.13
CA LYS A 135 -20.23 -41.04 -11.59
C LYS A 135 -21.02 -40.10 -10.65
N ASN A 136 -22.13 -40.58 -10.09
CA ASN A 136 -22.95 -39.78 -9.16
C ASN A 136 -22.22 -39.53 -7.82
N MET A 137 -21.45 -40.51 -7.35
CA MET A 137 -20.64 -40.34 -6.14
C MET A 137 -19.48 -39.37 -6.37
N VAL A 138 -18.81 -39.48 -7.52
CA VAL A 138 -17.72 -38.53 -7.89
C VAL A 138 -18.26 -37.11 -8.03
N LEU A 139 -19.43 -36.95 -8.69
CA LEU A 139 -20.08 -35.65 -8.81
C LEU A 139 -20.47 -35.08 -7.44
N GLY A 140 -21.06 -35.91 -6.57
CA GLY A 140 -21.41 -35.51 -5.20
C GLY A 140 -20.19 -35.11 -4.36
N CYS A 141 -19.09 -35.87 -4.45
CA CYS A 141 -17.82 -35.52 -3.77
C CYS A 141 -17.25 -34.20 -4.31
N THR A 142 -17.28 -33.99 -5.65
CA THR A 142 -16.78 -32.76 -6.25
C THR A 142 -17.62 -31.55 -5.82
N ILE A 143 -18.95 -31.65 -5.84
CA ILE A 143 -19.82 -30.59 -5.33
C ILE A 143 -19.61 -30.37 -3.83
N GLY A 144 -19.47 -31.43 -3.03
CA GLY A 144 -19.18 -31.33 -1.62
C GLY A 144 -17.86 -30.60 -1.33
N LEU A 145 -16.79 -30.97 -2.02
CA LEU A 145 -15.50 -30.28 -1.92
C LEU A 145 -15.59 -28.80 -2.36
N PHE A 146 -16.33 -28.53 -3.42
CA PHE A 146 -16.57 -27.17 -3.87
C PHE A 146 -17.31 -26.34 -2.83
N LEU A 147 -18.35 -26.89 -2.19
CA LEU A 147 -19.10 -26.22 -1.13
C LEU A 147 -18.24 -26.00 0.12
N VAL A 148 -17.38 -26.96 0.48
CA VAL A 148 -16.41 -26.79 1.57
C VAL A 148 -15.40 -25.69 1.23
N ALA A 149 -14.83 -25.69 0.03
CA ALA A 149 -13.91 -24.64 -0.42
C ALA A 149 -14.58 -23.26 -0.44
N LEU A 150 -15.83 -23.19 -0.90
CA LEU A 150 -16.62 -21.96 -0.87
C LEU A 150 -16.89 -21.49 0.57
N GLY A 151 -17.21 -22.40 1.48
CA GLY A 151 -17.35 -22.09 2.91
C GLY A 151 -16.07 -21.58 3.52
N MET A 152 -14.93 -22.23 3.25
CA MET A 152 -13.62 -21.78 3.70
C MET A 152 -13.25 -20.40 3.12
N PHE A 153 -13.64 -20.09 1.89
CA PHE A 153 -13.38 -18.78 1.27
C PHE A 153 -13.98 -17.63 2.09
N PHE A 154 -15.15 -17.82 2.70
CA PHE A 154 -15.78 -16.80 3.54
C PHE A 154 -15.16 -16.69 4.94
N THR A 155 -14.37 -17.68 5.38
CA THR A 155 -13.63 -17.63 6.65
C THR A 155 -12.22 -17.08 6.52
N LEU A 156 -11.71 -16.93 5.29
CA LEU A 156 -10.41 -16.34 5.04
C LEU A 156 -10.44 -14.83 5.31
N GLY A 157 -9.48 -14.38 6.09
CA GLY A 157 -9.26 -12.95 6.34
C GLY A 157 -8.92 -12.21 5.04
N ARG A 158 -9.22 -10.93 5.01
CA ARG A 158 -8.92 -10.04 3.87
C ARG A 158 -7.87 -9.03 4.28
N SER A 159 -6.80 -8.93 3.52
CA SER A 159 -5.79 -7.88 3.67
C SER A 159 -5.64 -7.15 2.33
N PHE A 160 -5.25 -5.90 2.42
CA PHE A 160 -5.06 -5.02 1.26
C PHE A 160 -3.87 -5.48 0.39
N LEU A 161 -2.70 -5.53 0.99
CA LEU A 161 -1.47 -6.02 0.38
C LEU A 161 -0.78 -6.99 1.33
N PRO A 162 0.00 -7.95 0.81
CA PRO A 162 0.85 -8.75 1.68
C PRO A 162 1.85 -7.84 2.39
N PRO A 163 2.13 -8.06 3.68
CA PRO A 163 3.11 -7.26 4.41
C PRO A 163 4.49 -7.45 3.77
N PHE A 164 5.05 -6.36 3.28
CA PHE A 164 6.42 -6.35 2.78
C PHE A 164 7.39 -6.45 3.96
N ASN A 165 8.48 -7.16 3.77
CA ASN A 165 9.61 -7.11 4.69
C ASN A 165 10.65 -6.16 4.10
N GLU A 166 10.67 -4.94 4.59
CA GLU A 166 11.54 -3.87 4.07
C GLU A 166 12.91 -3.84 4.77
N GLY A 167 13.09 -4.69 5.81
CA GLY A 167 14.34 -4.79 6.55
C GLY A 167 14.64 -3.58 7.45
N SER A 168 13.69 -2.65 7.59
CA SER A 168 13.78 -1.48 8.48
C SER A 168 12.42 -1.20 9.11
N PHE A 169 12.42 -0.74 10.34
CA PHE A 169 11.27 -0.09 10.97
C PHE A 169 11.38 1.42 10.83
N THR A 170 10.25 2.07 10.54
CA THR A 170 10.08 3.51 10.70
C THR A 170 9.21 3.74 11.93
N ILE A 171 9.73 4.46 12.88
CA ILE A 171 9.11 4.64 14.20
C ILE A 171 8.91 6.12 14.45
N ASN A 172 7.66 6.52 14.62
CA ASN A 172 7.30 7.87 14.99
C ASN A 172 7.09 7.96 16.51
N VAL A 173 7.90 8.81 17.16
CA VAL A 173 7.77 9.17 18.57
C VAL A 173 7.17 10.57 18.62
N SER A 174 5.87 10.64 18.90
CA SER A 174 5.11 11.90 18.90
C SER A 174 4.77 12.32 20.31
N SER A 175 5.34 13.43 20.76
CA SER A 175 5.01 14.05 22.03
C SER A 175 3.88 15.08 21.90
N LEU A 176 3.47 15.69 23.02
CA LEU A 176 2.43 16.70 23.02
C LEU A 176 2.86 17.94 22.21
N PRO A 177 1.96 18.52 21.39
CA PRO A 177 2.22 19.78 20.72
C PRO A 177 2.55 20.89 21.71
N GLY A 178 3.55 21.72 21.39
CA GLY A 178 4.02 22.80 22.29
C GLY A 178 5.24 22.44 23.14
N ILE A 179 5.71 21.20 23.07
CA ILE A 179 6.99 20.79 23.64
C ILE A 179 8.15 21.53 22.96
N SER A 180 9.24 21.75 23.66
CA SER A 180 10.47 22.33 23.09
C SER A 180 11.18 21.31 22.20
N LEU A 181 12.02 21.80 21.26
CA LEU A 181 12.84 20.92 20.43
C LEU A 181 13.79 20.07 21.29
N GLU A 182 14.36 20.66 22.34
CA GLU A 182 15.29 19.98 23.24
C GLU A 182 14.62 18.79 23.96
N GLU A 183 13.40 18.97 24.48
CA GLU A 183 12.69 17.89 25.17
C GLU A 183 12.21 16.83 24.20
N SER A 184 11.80 17.22 22.97
CA SER A 184 11.47 16.29 21.90
C SER A 184 12.69 15.48 21.46
N ASP A 185 13.86 16.12 21.36
CA ASP A 185 15.13 15.48 21.07
C ASP A 185 15.54 14.47 22.15
N GLU A 186 15.37 14.84 23.43
CA GLU A 186 15.66 13.94 24.55
C GLU A 186 14.75 12.72 24.60
N MET A 187 13.46 12.88 24.27
CA MET A 187 12.54 11.75 24.11
C MET A 187 12.96 10.82 22.97
N GLY A 188 13.37 11.41 21.83
CA GLY A 188 13.91 10.67 20.71
C GLY A 188 15.18 9.90 21.05
N ARG A 189 16.09 10.52 21.81
CA ARG A 189 17.33 9.88 22.30
C ARG A 189 17.04 8.68 23.22
N ARG A 190 16.06 8.77 24.11
CA ARG A 190 15.62 7.63 24.92
C ARG A 190 15.06 6.49 24.08
N ALA A 191 14.32 6.83 23.02
CA ALA A 191 13.82 5.82 22.07
C ALA A 191 14.97 5.12 21.36
N GLU A 192 16.00 5.84 20.90
CA GLU A 192 17.21 5.25 20.31
C GLU A 192 17.90 4.27 21.26
N GLU A 193 18.08 4.64 22.52
CA GLU A 193 18.70 3.79 23.54
C GLU A 193 17.92 2.49 23.78
N LEU A 194 16.60 2.56 23.79
CA LEU A 194 15.74 1.38 23.94
C LEU A 194 15.77 0.49 22.68
N LEU A 195 15.78 1.08 21.51
CA LEU A 195 15.87 0.36 20.23
C LEU A 195 17.18 -0.41 20.09
N MET A 196 18.29 0.21 20.50
CA MET A 196 19.61 -0.44 20.46
C MET A 196 19.74 -1.62 21.44
N GLN A 197 18.78 -1.82 22.36
CA GLN A 197 18.72 -3.01 23.22
C GLN A 197 18.04 -4.20 22.52
N VAL A 198 17.49 -4.03 21.33
CA VAL A 198 16.87 -5.11 20.54
C VAL A 198 17.95 -5.78 19.68
N PRO A 199 18.25 -7.09 19.85
CA PRO A 199 19.40 -7.73 19.22
C PRO A 199 19.37 -7.76 17.68
N GLU A 200 18.22 -7.61 17.06
CA GLU A 200 18.03 -7.59 15.63
C GLU A 200 18.27 -6.20 15.01
N ILE A 201 18.17 -5.12 15.79
CA ILE A 201 18.43 -3.75 15.32
C ILE A 201 19.92 -3.52 15.26
N GLN A 202 20.41 -3.07 14.10
CA GLN A 202 21.84 -2.89 13.86
C GLN A 202 22.30 -1.45 14.13
N THR A 203 21.48 -0.51 13.77
CA THR A 203 21.73 0.94 13.92
C THR A 203 20.40 1.67 13.95
N VAL A 204 20.43 2.90 14.38
CA VAL A 204 19.28 3.81 14.35
C VAL A 204 19.70 5.16 13.78
N ALA A 205 18.79 5.80 13.05
CA ALA A 205 18.98 7.18 12.58
C ALA A 205 17.67 7.94 12.84
N ARG A 206 17.80 9.12 13.43
CA ARG A 206 16.65 9.92 13.88
C ARG A 206 16.63 11.29 13.24
N LYS A 207 15.43 11.75 12.92
CA LYS A 207 15.11 13.12 12.57
C LYS A 207 14.16 13.66 13.64
N THR A 208 14.48 14.78 14.27
CA THR A 208 13.60 15.43 15.25
C THR A 208 13.26 16.84 14.78
N GLY A 209 11.96 17.15 14.78
CA GLY A 209 11.47 18.45 14.41
C GLY A 209 11.32 18.65 12.90
N ARG A 210 11.15 19.90 12.51
CA ARG A 210 10.79 20.31 11.15
C ARG A 210 12.03 20.54 10.29
N ALA A 211 12.09 19.90 9.13
CA ALA A 211 13.02 20.27 8.08
C ALA A 211 12.44 21.43 7.24
N GLU A 212 13.25 22.43 6.89
CA GLU A 212 12.79 23.62 6.16
C GLU A 212 12.41 23.34 4.70
N LEU A 213 12.99 22.30 4.09
CA LEU A 213 12.82 21.98 2.68
C LEU A 213 12.04 20.67 2.44
N ASP A 214 11.47 20.06 3.47
CA ASP A 214 10.73 18.82 3.36
C ASP A 214 9.22 19.09 3.26
N GLU A 215 8.59 18.64 2.19
CA GLU A 215 7.13 18.72 2.01
C GLU A 215 6.36 17.91 3.05
N HIS A 216 7.01 16.90 3.64
CA HIS A 216 6.45 16.03 4.68
C HIS A 216 6.98 16.36 6.08
N ALA A 217 7.37 17.60 6.29
CA ALA A 217 7.94 18.04 7.57
C ALA A 217 6.98 17.79 8.75
N LEU A 218 7.44 16.97 9.68
CA LEU A 218 6.76 16.71 10.94
C LEU A 218 6.93 17.89 11.88
N GLY A 219 6.04 18.02 12.88
CA GLY A 219 6.14 19.08 13.87
C GLY A 219 7.35 18.91 14.79
N VAL A 220 7.73 19.96 15.49
CA VAL A 220 8.82 19.97 16.49
C VAL A 220 8.66 18.86 17.54
N ASN A 221 7.44 18.48 17.81
CA ASN A 221 7.06 17.46 18.78
C ASN A 221 7.16 16.01 18.27
N VAL A 222 7.71 15.78 17.07
CA VAL A 222 7.80 14.44 16.48
C VAL A 222 9.25 14.11 16.15
N SER A 223 9.66 12.92 16.54
CA SER A 223 10.91 12.28 16.12
C SER A 223 10.58 11.07 15.23
N GLU A 224 11.09 11.03 14.02
CA GLU A 224 11.04 9.89 13.13
C GLU A 224 12.36 9.13 13.20
N ILE A 225 12.30 7.85 13.52
CA ILE A 225 13.47 6.99 13.70
C ILE A 225 13.44 5.86 12.67
N GLU A 226 14.49 5.76 11.85
CA GLU A 226 14.75 4.62 10.99
C GLU A 226 15.62 3.62 11.75
N ALA A 227 15.15 2.37 11.83
CA ALA A 227 15.80 1.29 12.57
C ALA A 227 15.94 0.04 11.69
N PRO A 228 17.00 -0.07 10.86
CA PRO A 228 17.30 -1.26 10.09
C PRO A 228 17.53 -2.48 11.00
N PHE A 229 16.93 -3.61 10.62
CA PHE A 229 17.04 -4.85 11.39
C PHE A 229 17.40 -6.05 10.52
N VAL A 230 18.02 -7.05 11.14
CA VAL A 230 18.26 -8.36 10.53
C VAL A 230 17.65 -9.41 11.42
N LEU A 231 16.66 -10.15 10.89
CA LEU A 231 16.02 -11.24 11.61
C LEU A 231 17.03 -12.35 11.88
N LYS A 232 17.02 -12.85 13.11
CA LYS A 232 17.81 -14.00 13.59
C LYS A 232 16.88 -15.19 13.83
N ASP A 233 16.59 -15.45 15.10
CA ASP A 233 15.76 -16.60 15.51
C ASP A 233 14.27 -16.23 15.68
N ARG A 234 13.96 -14.95 15.78
CA ARG A 234 12.59 -14.44 16.00
C ARG A 234 11.92 -14.01 14.70
N SER A 235 10.60 -14.16 14.64
CA SER A 235 9.81 -13.60 13.55
C SER A 235 9.81 -12.05 13.59
N ARG A 236 9.56 -11.42 12.44
CA ARG A 236 9.41 -9.95 12.38
C ARG A 236 8.39 -9.42 13.38
N ASP A 237 7.24 -10.09 13.51
CA ASP A 237 6.17 -9.64 14.39
C ASP A 237 6.56 -9.78 15.87
N ALA A 238 7.33 -10.79 16.22
CA ALA A 238 7.89 -10.93 17.57
C ALA A 238 8.90 -9.81 17.87
N VAL A 239 9.75 -9.43 16.92
CA VAL A 239 10.68 -8.29 17.08
C VAL A 239 9.91 -6.98 17.18
N MET A 240 8.89 -6.78 16.35
CA MET A 240 8.05 -5.58 16.38
C MET A 240 7.31 -5.44 17.73
N ASN A 241 6.81 -6.52 18.28
CA ASN A 241 6.14 -6.52 19.59
C ASN A 241 7.13 -6.20 20.73
N ASP A 242 8.37 -6.72 20.70
CA ASP A 242 9.43 -6.37 21.66
C ASP A 242 9.80 -4.87 21.56
N VAL A 243 9.92 -4.34 20.34
CA VAL A 243 10.13 -2.90 20.10
C VAL A 243 8.98 -2.08 20.71
N ARG A 244 7.73 -2.49 20.45
CA ARG A 244 6.54 -1.81 20.98
C ARG A 244 6.49 -1.82 22.51
N GLU A 245 6.78 -2.96 23.13
CA GLU A 245 6.84 -3.09 24.59
C GLU A 245 7.88 -2.16 25.20
N LYS A 246 9.10 -2.15 24.65
CA LYS A 246 10.18 -1.28 25.14
C LYS A 246 9.83 0.20 25.00
N LEU A 247 9.38 0.62 23.84
CA LEU A 247 9.06 2.02 23.57
C LEU A 247 7.83 2.51 24.34
N SER A 248 6.89 1.63 24.70
CA SER A 248 5.73 1.99 25.53
C SER A 248 6.11 2.49 26.94
N THR A 249 7.35 2.26 27.36
CA THR A 249 7.88 2.78 28.63
C THR A 249 8.17 4.28 28.61
N ILE A 250 8.19 4.91 27.42
CA ILE A 250 8.41 6.35 27.27
C ILE A 250 7.11 7.08 27.60
N SER A 251 7.07 7.70 28.79
CA SER A 251 5.89 8.45 29.22
C SER A 251 5.71 9.74 28.42
N GLY A 252 4.47 10.07 28.06
CA GLY A 252 4.13 11.32 27.35
C GLY A 252 4.37 11.29 25.85
N ALA A 253 4.76 10.14 25.28
CA ALA A 253 4.89 9.95 23.85
C ALA A 253 3.86 8.96 23.29
N ASN A 254 3.34 9.24 22.11
CA ASN A 254 2.63 8.27 21.28
C ASN A 254 3.63 7.62 20.35
N ILE A 255 3.66 6.29 20.33
CA ILE A 255 4.56 5.50 19.51
C ILE A 255 3.76 4.87 18.35
N GLU A 256 4.25 5.02 17.14
CA GLU A 256 3.71 4.40 15.95
C GLU A 256 4.85 3.69 15.23
N ILE A 257 4.63 2.39 14.91
CA ILE A 257 5.65 1.55 14.33
C ILE A 257 5.15 1.03 12.99
N GLY A 258 5.89 1.32 11.94
CA GLY A 258 5.64 0.84 10.59
C GLY A 258 6.92 0.47 9.87
N GLN A 259 6.86 0.50 8.57
CA GLN A 259 8.00 0.29 7.68
C GLN A 259 8.07 1.43 6.65
N PRO A 260 9.25 1.77 6.10
CA PRO A 260 9.44 2.98 5.31
C PRO A 260 8.47 3.15 4.12
N ILE A 261 8.28 2.11 3.33
CA ILE A 261 7.40 2.14 2.15
C ILE A 261 5.94 2.05 2.58
N SER A 262 5.62 1.15 3.51
CA SER A 262 4.26 0.94 4.01
C SER A 262 3.70 2.21 4.64
N HIS A 263 4.47 2.92 5.47
CA HIS A 263 4.10 4.21 6.04
C HIS A 263 3.79 5.27 4.99
N ARG A 264 4.62 5.37 3.94
CA ARG A 264 4.37 6.31 2.85
C ARG A 264 3.13 5.96 2.04
N ILE A 265 2.90 4.66 1.80
CA ILE A 265 1.68 4.20 1.12
C ILE A 265 0.45 4.58 1.94
N ASP A 266 0.45 4.31 3.23
CA ASP A 266 -0.66 4.62 4.13
C ASP A 266 -0.91 6.13 4.20
N ALA A 267 0.14 6.95 4.33
CA ALA A 267 0.05 8.40 4.29
C ALA A 267 -0.54 8.94 2.98
N MET A 268 -0.16 8.36 1.84
CA MET A 268 -0.72 8.74 0.53
C MET A 268 -2.19 8.36 0.37
N LEU A 269 -2.62 7.24 0.95
CA LEU A 269 -3.98 6.73 0.80
C LEU A 269 -4.98 7.45 1.71
N SER A 270 -4.57 7.74 2.94
CA SER A 270 -5.49 8.23 3.98
C SER A 270 -5.11 9.58 4.59
N GLY A 271 -3.92 10.08 4.26
CA GLY A 271 -3.32 11.25 4.93
C GLY A 271 -2.81 10.95 6.33
N THR A 272 -2.71 9.66 6.71
CA THR A 272 -2.11 9.20 7.96
C THR A 272 -1.25 7.96 7.69
N GLU A 273 -0.22 7.76 8.48
CA GLU A 273 0.75 6.67 8.35
C GLU A 273 0.27 5.36 8.99
N ALA A 274 -1.03 5.19 9.15
CA ALA A 274 -1.64 4.03 9.82
C ALA A 274 -2.58 3.24 8.89
N ASN A 275 -2.73 1.94 9.16
CA ASN A 275 -3.56 1.05 8.34
C ASN A 275 -5.05 1.41 8.38
N ILE A 276 -5.53 1.94 9.51
CA ILE A 276 -6.92 2.36 9.72
C ILE A 276 -6.95 3.84 10.03
N ALA A 277 -7.78 4.59 9.29
CA ALA A 277 -8.08 5.99 9.53
C ALA A 277 -9.58 6.17 9.73
N ILE A 278 -9.98 6.56 10.94
CA ILE A 278 -11.36 6.94 11.26
C ILE A 278 -11.41 8.46 11.14
N LYS A 279 -12.00 8.96 10.08
CA LYS A 279 -12.08 10.38 9.75
C LYS A 279 -13.37 10.95 10.34
N LEU A 280 -13.26 11.76 11.37
CA LEU A 280 -14.39 12.47 11.96
C LEU A 280 -14.48 13.86 11.34
N PHE A 281 -15.59 14.16 10.67
CA PHE A 281 -15.88 15.44 10.06
C PHE A 281 -16.81 16.26 10.94
N GLY A 282 -16.56 17.59 10.98
CA GLY A 282 -17.36 18.53 11.78
C GLY A 282 -16.90 19.96 11.63
N THR A 283 -17.53 20.87 12.37
CA THR A 283 -17.27 22.30 12.30
C THR A 283 -16.41 22.82 13.44
N ASP A 284 -16.51 22.24 14.64
CA ASP A 284 -15.79 22.65 15.84
C ASP A 284 -14.68 21.64 16.19
N LEU A 285 -13.42 22.10 16.14
CA LEU A 285 -12.25 21.24 16.37
C LEU A 285 -12.18 20.69 17.80
N ASN A 286 -12.59 21.49 18.81
CA ASN A 286 -12.55 21.05 20.21
C ASN A 286 -13.59 19.95 20.49
N LEU A 287 -14.80 20.15 19.90
CA LEU A 287 -15.83 19.13 20.00
C LEU A 287 -15.44 17.86 19.23
N MET A 288 -14.84 18.00 18.05
CA MET A 288 -14.30 16.86 17.28
C MET A 288 -13.23 16.11 18.04
N PHE A 289 -12.32 16.82 18.73
CA PHE A 289 -11.28 16.19 19.56
C PHE A 289 -11.89 15.45 20.74
N THR A 290 -12.92 16.02 21.38
CA THR A 290 -13.65 15.36 22.47
C THR A 290 -14.31 14.08 22.00
N VAL A 291 -15.06 14.14 20.90
CA VAL A 291 -15.69 12.96 20.28
C VAL A 291 -14.65 11.95 19.81
N GLY A 292 -13.53 12.41 19.24
CA GLY A 292 -12.43 11.54 18.84
C GLY A 292 -11.84 10.74 20.00
N ASN A 293 -11.68 11.37 21.19
CA ASN A 293 -11.24 10.66 22.40
C ASN A 293 -12.30 9.66 22.89
N GLN A 294 -13.60 9.99 22.84
CA GLN A 294 -14.66 9.03 23.17
C GLN A 294 -14.63 7.82 22.24
N ILE A 295 -14.43 8.05 20.94
CA ILE A 295 -14.23 6.97 19.95
C ILE A 295 -13.03 6.12 20.34
N LYS A 296 -11.87 6.74 20.62
CA LYS A 296 -10.66 6.03 21.04
C LYS A 296 -10.93 5.15 22.27
N GLU A 297 -11.56 5.67 23.30
CA GLU A 297 -11.92 4.92 24.52
C GLU A 297 -12.82 3.73 24.22
N ALA A 298 -13.81 3.91 23.33
CA ALA A 298 -14.74 2.85 22.96
C ALA A 298 -14.06 1.68 22.22
N ILE A 299 -13.02 1.94 21.44
CA ILE A 299 -12.38 0.95 20.57
C ILE A 299 -11.03 0.43 21.06
N GLN A 300 -10.39 1.07 22.04
CA GLN A 300 -9.04 0.70 22.51
C GLN A 300 -8.89 -0.74 23.04
N GLY A 301 -10.00 -1.42 23.37
CA GLY A 301 -9.99 -2.81 23.84
C GLY A 301 -10.22 -3.85 22.75
N ILE A 302 -10.20 -3.48 21.45
CA ILE A 302 -10.38 -4.40 20.34
C ILE A 302 -9.11 -5.23 20.15
N PRO A 303 -9.16 -6.57 20.23
CA PRO A 303 -7.98 -7.41 20.00
C PRO A 303 -7.44 -7.23 18.56
N GLY A 304 -6.14 -7.02 18.45
CA GLY A 304 -5.47 -6.80 17.17
C GLY A 304 -5.46 -5.35 16.69
N LEU A 305 -6.12 -4.42 17.38
CA LEU A 305 -6.00 -2.98 17.15
C LEU A 305 -4.88 -2.43 18.04
N VAL A 306 -3.84 -1.87 17.44
CA VAL A 306 -2.64 -1.35 18.12
C VAL A 306 -2.33 0.07 17.65
N ASP A 307 -1.41 0.75 18.36
CA ASP A 307 -0.91 2.10 18.03
C ASP A 307 -2.05 3.14 17.85
N LEU A 308 -3.10 3.02 18.66
CA LEU A 308 -4.32 3.83 18.54
C LEU A 308 -4.08 5.25 19.04
N LYS A 309 -4.23 6.23 18.16
CA LYS A 309 -4.08 7.65 18.49
C LYS A 309 -5.21 8.51 17.92
N VAL A 310 -5.45 9.65 18.56
CA VAL A 310 -6.29 10.72 18.03
C VAL A 310 -5.37 11.85 17.61
N GLU A 311 -5.64 12.45 16.46
CA GLU A 311 -4.94 13.66 16.02
C GLU A 311 -5.04 14.75 17.09
N GLN A 312 -3.88 15.21 17.53
CA GLN A 312 -3.80 16.17 18.65
C GLN A 312 -4.28 17.56 18.23
N GLN A 313 -5.27 18.08 18.92
CA GLN A 313 -5.83 19.42 18.72
C GLN A 313 -5.57 20.32 19.96
N ILE A 314 -4.31 20.34 20.38
CA ILE A 314 -3.89 21.23 21.48
C ILE A 314 -3.64 22.62 20.91
N GLU A 315 -4.28 23.61 21.52
CA GLU A 315 -4.04 25.02 21.20
C GLU A 315 -2.59 25.39 21.53
N ARG A 316 -1.90 25.96 20.56
CA ARG A 316 -0.53 26.46 20.75
C ARG A 316 -0.53 27.95 21.03
N PRO A 317 0.34 28.45 21.90
CA PRO A 317 0.65 29.86 21.97
C PRO A 317 1.16 30.36 20.63
N GLN A 318 0.55 31.40 20.12
CA GLN A 318 0.88 32.05 18.86
C GLN A 318 1.12 33.53 19.12
N LEU A 319 2.06 34.12 18.38
CA LEU A 319 2.31 35.54 18.40
C LEU A 319 1.56 36.19 17.22
N THR A 320 0.60 37.05 17.54
CA THR A 320 -0.11 37.85 16.54
C THR A 320 0.42 39.28 16.57
N ILE A 321 0.90 39.77 15.42
CA ILE A 321 1.42 41.10 15.25
C ILE A 321 0.50 41.80 14.25
N THR A 322 -0.34 42.71 14.77
CA THR A 322 -1.34 43.44 13.98
C THR A 322 -0.87 44.85 13.71
N PRO A 323 -0.66 45.26 12.44
CA PRO A 323 -0.19 46.60 12.13
C PRO A 323 -1.26 47.66 12.46
N LYS A 324 -0.84 48.73 13.10
CA LYS A 324 -1.65 49.93 13.35
C LYS A 324 -1.50 50.89 12.17
N ARG A 325 -2.31 50.70 11.14
CA ARG A 325 -2.16 51.39 9.84
C ARG A 325 -2.08 52.89 9.92
N GLU A 326 -2.85 53.51 10.82
CA GLU A 326 -2.84 54.97 11.03
C GLU A 326 -1.52 55.49 11.54
N LEU A 327 -0.93 54.78 12.52
CA LEU A 327 0.38 55.10 13.08
C LEU A 327 1.50 54.83 12.08
N MET A 328 1.43 53.72 11.37
CA MET A 328 2.37 53.41 10.28
C MET A 328 2.39 54.56 9.23
N ALA A 329 1.23 55.05 8.83
CA ALA A 329 1.15 56.17 7.87
C ALA A 329 1.77 57.46 8.42
N GLN A 330 1.59 57.77 9.72
CA GLN A 330 2.22 58.92 10.36
C GLN A 330 3.76 58.82 10.37
N TYR A 331 4.29 57.62 10.47
CA TYR A 331 5.71 57.34 10.44
C TYR A 331 6.28 57.04 9.05
N GLY A 332 5.43 57.09 8.00
CA GLY A 332 5.82 56.84 6.63
C GLY A 332 6.20 55.41 6.32
N ILE A 333 5.73 54.46 7.13
CA ILE A 333 5.99 53.02 6.95
C ILE A 333 4.89 52.40 6.09
N THR A 334 5.25 51.76 5.00
CA THR A 334 4.31 51.02 4.17
C THR A 334 4.05 49.62 4.72
N LEU A 335 2.94 48.98 4.35
CA LEU A 335 2.63 47.64 4.79
C LEU A 335 3.66 46.60 4.32
N PRO A 336 4.15 46.62 3.06
CA PRO A 336 5.19 45.73 2.61
C PRO A 336 6.51 45.86 3.40
N GLU A 337 6.97 47.08 3.69
CA GLU A 337 8.15 47.32 4.52
C GLU A 337 7.98 46.80 5.94
N PHE A 338 6.78 46.93 6.50
CA PHE A 338 6.46 46.37 7.81
C PHE A 338 6.50 44.85 7.80
N GLU A 339 5.90 44.20 6.80
CA GLU A 339 5.88 42.75 6.64
C GLU A 339 7.29 42.19 6.42
N GLU A 340 8.10 42.78 5.56
CA GLU A 340 9.50 42.43 5.33
C GLU A 340 10.29 42.57 6.63
N TYR A 341 10.11 43.67 7.36
CA TYR A 341 10.78 43.89 8.63
C TYR A 341 10.45 42.80 9.66
N VAL A 342 9.17 42.46 9.85
CA VAL A 342 8.72 41.44 10.78
C VAL A 342 9.26 40.06 10.38
N ASN A 343 9.24 39.74 9.10
CA ASN A 343 9.76 38.50 8.57
C ASN A 343 11.26 38.35 8.82
N VAL A 344 12.04 39.37 8.48
CA VAL A 344 13.50 39.35 8.67
C VAL A 344 13.85 39.29 10.16
N MET A 345 13.20 40.09 10.99
CA MET A 345 13.56 40.20 12.41
C MET A 345 13.19 38.96 13.22
N LEU A 346 12.05 38.33 12.93
CA LEU A 346 11.56 37.19 13.70
C LEU A 346 11.86 35.83 13.02
N GLY A 347 11.63 35.74 11.72
CA GLY A 347 11.83 34.50 10.95
C GLY A 347 13.25 34.33 10.43
N GLY A 348 13.86 35.43 10.03
CA GLY A 348 15.09 35.44 9.23
C GLY A 348 14.81 35.33 7.74
N GLU A 349 15.65 35.95 6.94
CA GLU A 349 15.55 35.90 5.47
C GLU A 349 16.88 35.45 4.85
N ALA A 350 16.82 34.50 3.94
CA ALA A 350 17.96 34.04 3.17
C ALA A 350 18.30 35.07 2.07
N VAL A 351 19.31 35.91 2.30
CA VAL A 351 19.70 37.00 1.42
C VAL A 351 20.65 36.55 0.30
N SER A 352 21.34 35.43 0.46
CA SER A 352 22.30 34.88 -0.49
C SER A 352 22.60 33.42 -0.18
N GLN A 353 23.36 32.79 -1.08
CA GLN A 353 23.86 31.41 -0.87
C GLN A 353 25.37 31.36 -0.90
N VAL A 354 25.96 30.58 -0.02
CA VAL A 354 27.40 30.30 0.04
C VAL A 354 27.62 28.88 -0.46
N TYR A 355 28.53 28.74 -1.43
CA TYR A 355 28.92 27.45 -1.98
C TYR A 355 30.25 27.03 -1.39
N ASP A 356 30.29 25.91 -0.69
CA ASP A 356 31.50 25.34 -0.11
C ASP A 356 31.57 23.82 -0.33
N ASN A 357 32.68 23.36 -0.94
CA ASN A 357 32.95 21.94 -1.17
C ASN A 357 31.78 21.13 -1.79
N GLY A 358 31.04 21.74 -2.75
CA GLY A 358 29.90 21.11 -3.41
C GLY A 358 28.59 21.12 -2.59
N LYS A 359 28.58 21.81 -1.47
CA LYS A 359 27.40 22.07 -0.62
C LYS A 359 26.96 23.51 -0.77
N THR A 360 25.68 23.75 -0.65
CA THR A 360 25.07 25.08 -0.67
C THR A 360 24.51 25.40 0.71
N PHE A 361 24.85 26.59 1.23
CA PHE A 361 24.37 27.09 2.52
C PHE A 361 23.68 28.43 2.32
N ASP A 362 22.52 28.61 2.93
CA ASP A 362 21.82 29.88 2.89
C ASP A 362 22.47 30.88 3.86
N LEU A 363 22.76 32.08 3.37
CA LEU A 363 23.18 33.19 4.21
C LEU A 363 21.94 33.89 4.72
N THR A 364 21.54 33.63 5.96
CA THR A 364 20.32 34.16 6.58
C THR A 364 20.61 35.34 7.49
N VAL A 365 19.87 36.42 7.30
CA VAL A 365 19.89 37.60 8.18
C VAL A 365 18.70 37.55 9.11
N LYS A 366 18.94 37.62 10.41
CA LYS A 366 17.93 37.67 11.49
C LYS A 366 18.43 38.42 12.70
N THR A 367 17.54 38.81 13.62
CA THR A 367 17.97 39.31 14.94
C THR A 367 18.59 38.20 15.79
N SER A 368 19.42 38.59 16.76
CA SER A 368 19.94 37.64 17.75
C SER A 368 18.80 36.98 18.53
N ASP A 369 19.02 35.75 18.96
CA ASP A 369 18.00 35.04 19.73
C ASP A 369 17.67 35.72 21.05
N GLU A 370 18.63 36.39 21.66
CA GLU A 370 18.45 37.21 22.89
C GLU A 370 17.46 38.37 22.67
N SER A 371 17.52 39.00 21.49
CA SER A 371 16.66 40.16 21.16
C SER A 371 15.18 39.78 20.86
N ARG A 372 14.85 38.50 20.84
CA ARG A 372 13.51 37.98 20.62
C ARG A 372 13.11 36.86 21.60
N ALA A 373 13.85 36.77 22.72
CA ALA A 373 13.63 35.73 23.72
C ALA A 373 12.32 35.91 24.48
N THR A 374 11.90 37.13 24.72
CA THR A 374 10.68 37.47 25.46
C THR A 374 9.74 38.34 24.64
N MET A 375 8.48 38.36 25.06
CA MET A 375 7.46 39.25 24.47
C MET A 375 7.86 40.74 24.57
N GLU A 376 8.55 41.11 25.66
CA GLU A 376 9.01 42.48 25.85
C GLU A 376 10.15 42.84 24.91
N ASP A 377 11.06 41.91 24.64
CA ASP A 377 12.14 42.11 23.67
C ASP A 377 11.56 42.33 22.27
N ILE A 378 10.55 41.52 21.87
CA ILE A 378 9.88 41.64 20.58
C ILE A 378 9.15 42.99 20.49
N ARG A 379 8.48 43.47 21.54
CA ARG A 379 7.82 44.79 21.58
C ARG A 379 8.80 45.93 21.38
N ASN A 380 10.02 45.77 21.85
CA ASN A 380 11.08 46.78 21.82
C ASN A 380 11.98 46.69 20.56
N LEU A 381 11.72 45.77 19.64
CA LEU A 381 12.42 45.73 18.36
C LEU A 381 12.22 47.05 17.63
N MET A 382 13.28 47.63 17.09
CA MET A 382 13.27 48.96 16.45
C MET A 382 13.07 48.83 14.94
N ILE A 383 11.96 49.33 14.42
CA ILE A 383 11.68 49.47 12.99
C ILE A 383 12.17 50.85 12.48
N ASP A 384 12.71 50.90 11.28
CA ASP A 384 13.09 52.16 10.63
C ASP A 384 11.87 52.91 10.06
N ALA A 385 11.72 54.14 10.40
CA ALA A 385 10.64 55.03 10.01
C ALA A 385 11.23 56.28 9.37
N GLY A 386 11.76 56.18 8.14
CA GLY A 386 12.33 57.30 7.42
C GLY A 386 13.55 57.91 8.09
N GLY A 387 14.46 57.04 8.61
CA GLY A 387 15.68 57.41 9.32
C GLY A 387 15.51 57.65 10.83
N LYS A 388 14.31 57.46 11.37
CA LYS A 388 14.06 57.39 12.82
C LYS A 388 13.72 55.99 13.23
N LYS A 389 14.29 55.52 14.34
CA LYS A 389 13.98 54.21 14.91
C LYS A 389 12.81 54.31 15.87
N VAL A 390 11.80 53.50 15.65
CA VAL A 390 10.55 53.46 16.44
C VAL A 390 10.35 52.04 16.95
N PRO A 391 9.98 51.84 18.24
CA PRO A 391 9.67 50.48 18.72
C PRO A 391 8.49 49.86 17.96
N LEU A 392 8.56 48.54 17.71
CA LEU A 392 7.51 47.82 16.98
C LEU A 392 6.15 47.94 17.67
N SER A 393 6.11 48.02 18.99
CA SER A 393 4.89 48.20 19.79
C SER A 393 4.13 49.51 19.51
N TYR A 394 4.81 50.54 18.95
CA TYR A 394 4.16 51.79 18.55
C TYR A 394 3.34 51.61 17.28
N VAL A 395 3.86 50.91 16.32
CA VAL A 395 3.25 50.74 14.98
C VAL A 395 2.48 49.43 14.82
N ALA A 396 2.56 48.54 15.82
CA ALA A 396 1.85 47.25 15.81
C ALA A 396 1.26 46.94 17.19
N GLU A 397 0.22 46.15 17.22
CA GLU A 397 -0.32 45.50 18.38
C GLU A 397 0.25 44.06 18.45
N ILE A 398 0.94 43.70 19.52
CA ILE A 398 1.60 42.43 19.72
C ILE A 398 0.89 41.69 20.84
N ARG A 399 0.21 40.61 20.51
CA ARG A 399 -0.56 39.79 21.43
C ARG A 399 -0.10 38.32 21.38
N SER A 400 -0.03 37.69 22.55
CA SER A 400 -0.03 36.23 22.62
C SER A 400 -1.49 35.75 22.56
N VAL A 401 -1.78 34.91 21.61
CA VAL A 401 -3.08 34.27 21.44
C VAL A 401 -2.87 32.75 21.45
N THR A 402 -3.94 31.99 21.64
CA THR A 402 -3.93 30.55 21.44
C THR A 402 -4.67 30.24 20.16
N GLY A 403 -4.20 29.24 19.45
CA GLY A 403 -4.83 28.79 18.22
C GLY A 403 -4.56 27.32 17.93
N PRO A 404 -5.36 26.72 17.06
CA PRO A 404 -5.20 25.31 16.70
C PRO A 404 -3.81 25.06 16.08
N ASN A 405 -3.23 23.91 16.39
CA ASN A 405 -1.95 23.50 15.83
C ASN A 405 -2.04 23.29 14.32
N THR A 406 -3.05 22.55 13.91
CA THR A 406 -3.31 22.18 12.50
C THR A 406 -4.81 22.13 12.26
N ILE A 407 -5.27 22.56 11.09
CA ILE A 407 -6.64 22.40 10.67
C ILE A 407 -6.65 21.57 9.38
N ASN A 408 -6.88 20.28 9.53
CA ASN A 408 -6.97 19.38 8.39
C ASN A 408 -8.36 19.47 7.74
N ARG A 409 -8.37 19.42 6.41
CA ARG A 409 -9.59 19.45 5.60
C ARG A 409 -9.54 18.38 4.52
N GLU A 410 -10.70 17.82 4.26
CA GLU A 410 -10.93 16.94 3.11
C GLU A 410 -12.29 17.31 2.49
N ASN A 411 -12.35 17.47 1.17
CA ASN A 411 -13.55 17.91 0.46
C ASN A 411 -14.17 19.18 1.07
N VAL A 412 -13.33 20.16 1.40
CA VAL A 412 -13.70 21.45 2.03
C VAL A 412 -14.15 21.36 3.50
N GLN A 413 -14.43 20.19 4.03
CA GLN A 413 -14.85 19.97 5.41
C GLN A 413 -13.64 19.80 6.34
N ARG A 414 -13.75 20.31 7.58
CA ARG A 414 -12.73 20.05 8.61
C ARG A 414 -12.82 18.61 9.07
N LYS A 415 -11.66 17.98 9.30
CA LYS A 415 -11.59 16.61 9.83
C LYS A 415 -10.58 16.49 10.96
N ILE A 416 -10.81 15.54 11.85
CA ILE A 416 -9.84 14.98 12.78
C ILE A 416 -9.74 13.48 12.49
N VAL A 417 -8.53 12.94 12.54
CA VAL A 417 -8.28 11.53 12.28
C VAL A 417 -7.98 10.78 13.58
N ILE A 418 -8.70 9.69 13.79
CA ILE A 418 -8.36 8.67 14.78
C ILE A 418 -7.72 7.52 13.98
N SER A 419 -6.45 7.24 14.25
CA SER A 419 -5.67 6.27 13.50
C SER A 419 -5.22 5.10 14.36
N GLY A 420 -5.02 3.95 13.74
CA GLY A 420 -4.52 2.76 14.41
C GLY A 420 -3.98 1.72 13.43
N ASN A 421 -3.14 0.83 13.94
CA ASN A 421 -2.55 -0.25 13.16
C ASN A 421 -3.19 -1.60 13.49
N VAL A 422 -3.00 -2.55 12.58
CA VAL A 422 -3.51 -3.91 12.70
C VAL A 422 -2.36 -4.87 13.02
N SER A 423 -2.56 -5.73 14.01
CA SER A 423 -1.63 -6.79 14.39
C SER A 423 -2.39 -8.11 14.58
N GLU A 424 -1.87 -9.19 13.98
CA GLU A 424 -2.35 -10.57 14.15
C GLU A 424 -3.80 -10.88 13.75
N ARG A 425 -4.53 -9.89 13.19
CA ARG A 425 -5.92 -10.07 12.70
C ARG A 425 -6.08 -9.45 11.31
N ASP A 426 -7.13 -9.82 10.62
CA ASP A 426 -7.47 -9.21 9.34
C ASP A 426 -8.11 -7.83 9.51
N LEU A 427 -7.75 -6.92 8.60
CA LEU A 427 -8.16 -5.52 8.61
C LEU A 427 -9.68 -5.36 8.63
N ARG A 428 -10.41 -6.15 7.82
CA ARG A 428 -11.86 -6.01 7.66
C ARG A 428 -12.62 -6.39 8.93
N SER A 429 -12.20 -7.47 9.62
CA SER A 429 -12.85 -7.88 10.86
C SER A 429 -12.68 -6.84 11.97
N ILE A 430 -11.51 -6.22 12.05
CA ILE A 430 -11.24 -5.15 13.02
C ILE A 430 -12.09 -3.91 12.70
N VAL A 431 -12.13 -3.47 11.44
CA VAL A 431 -12.95 -2.30 11.06
C VAL A 431 -14.43 -2.55 11.28
N ASN A 432 -14.95 -3.75 10.99
CA ASN A 432 -16.34 -4.08 11.27
C ASN A 432 -16.65 -4.02 12.78
N GLU A 433 -15.74 -4.51 13.64
CA GLU A 433 -15.87 -4.43 15.08
C GLU A 433 -15.80 -2.98 15.59
N ILE A 434 -14.92 -2.17 15.00
CA ILE A 434 -14.84 -0.72 15.26
C ILE A 434 -16.17 -0.05 14.93
N GLN A 435 -16.72 -0.30 13.74
CA GLN A 435 -18.02 0.27 13.31
C GLN A 435 -19.14 -0.10 14.28
N GLN A 436 -19.26 -1.38 14.63
CA GLN A 436 -20.29 -1.84 15.57
C GLN A 436 -20.16 -1.18 16.95
N LYS A 437 -18.95 -1.01 17.47
CA LYS A 437 -18.73 -0.35 18.76
C LYS A 437 -19.03 1.14 18.71
N ILE A 438 -18.63 1.81 17.65
CA ILE A 438 -18.91 3.24 17.47
C ILE A 438 -20.43 3.47 17.35
N ASP A 439 -21.10 2.71 16.47
CA ASP A 439 -22.56 2.83 16.27
C ASP A 439 -23.36 2.54 17.55
N ALA A 440 -22.86 1.65 18.42
CA ALA A 440 -23.52 1.29 19.67
C ALA A 440 -23.28 2.29 20.81
N SER A 441 -22.16 3.01 20.83
CA SER A 441 -21.73 3.79 22.00
C SER A 441 -21.56 5.28 21.75
N ILE A 442 -21.42 5.73 20.50
CA ILE A 442 -21.15 7.12 20.17
C ILE A 442 -22.36 7.76 19.49
N GLN A 443 -22.86 8.87 20.08
CA GLN A 443 -23.86 9.70 19.44
C GLN A 443 -23.18 10.91 18.83
N LEU A 444 -23.18 10.99 17.51
CA LEU A 444 -22.60 12.14 16.81
C LEU A 444 -23.53 13.35 16.90
N PRO A 445 -22.98 14.56 17.13
CA PRO A 445 -23.75 15.80 17.05
C PRO A 445 -24.30 16.03 15.64
N GLU A 446 -25.31 16.87 15.51
CA GLU A 446 -25.89 17.22 14.22
C GLU A 446 -24.83 17.89 13.30
N GLY A 447 -24.76 17.43 12.06
CA GLY A 447 -23.77 17.89 11.07
C GLY A 447 -22.39 17.22 11.18
N TYR A 448 -22.21 16.26 12.09
CA TYR A 448 -20.99 15.46 12.21
C TYR A 448 -21.19 14.09 11.59
N HIS A 449 -20.15 13.56 10.94
CA HIS A 449 -20.18 12.21 10.41
C HIS A 449 -18.78 11.57 10.43
N ILE A 450 -18.76 10.25 10.29
CA ILE A 450 -17.54 9.44 10.28
C ILE A 450 -17.39 8.76 8.93
N GLU A 451 -16.17 8.79 8.39
CA GLU A 451 -15.75 7.99 7.24
C GLU A 451 -14.58 7.08 7.64
N TYR A 452 -14.54 5.90 7.06
CA TYR A 452 -13.49 4.91 7.32
C TYR A 452 -12.56 4.83 6.11
N GLY A 453 -11.34 5.28 6.30
CA GLY A 453 -10.29 5.37 5.30
C GLY A 453 -9.11 4.46 5.59
N GLY A 454 -7.98 4.75 4.95
CA GLY A 454 -6.76 3.96 5.03
C GLY A 454 -6.79 2.79 4.06
N GLN A 455 -6.07 1.75 4.41
CA GLN A 455 -6.02 0.50 3.60
C GLN A 455 -7.42 -0.15 3.46
N PHE A 456 -8.33 0.08 4.40
CA PHE A 456 -9.68 -0.44 4.35
C PHE A 456 -10.49 0.09 3.17
N GLU A 457 -10.43 1.39 2.90
CA GLU A 457 -11.13 2.02 1.77
C GLU A 457 -10.63 1.46 0.44
N SER A 458 -9.31 1.36 0.29
CA SER A 458 -8.68 0.77 -0.89
C SER A 458 -9.06 -0.70 -1.07
N GLU A 459 -9.00 -1.50 0.01
CA GLU A 459 -9.43 -2.91 -0.02
C GLU A 459 -10.89 -3.04 -0.45
N GLN A 460 -11.78 -2.20 0.08
CA GLN A 460 -13.20 -2.24 -0.26
C GLN A 460 -13.45 -1.89 -1.73
N ALA A 461 -12.79 -0.85 -2.23
CA ALA A 461 -12.89 -0.44 -3.64
C ALA A 461 -12.34 -1.51 -4.58
N ALA A 462 -11.15 -2.05 -4.28
CA ALA A 462 -10.54 -3.12 -5.05
C ALA A 462 -11.38 -4.40 -5.03
N SER A 463 -11.89 -4.81 -3.87
CA SER A 463 -12.73 -6.00 -3.70
C SER A 463 -14.03 -5.91 -4.50
N ARG A 464 -14.69 -4.73 -4.48
CA ARG A 464 -15.91 -4.49 -5.27
C ARG A 464 -15.63 -4.53 -6.77
N THR A 465 -14.56 -3.88 -7.22
CA THR A 465 -14.14 -3.87 -8.63
C THR A 465 -13.82 -5.27 -9.11
N LEU A 466 -13.02 -6.03 -8.34
CA LEU A 466 -12.66 -7.41 -8.67
C LEU A 466 -13.90 -8.32 -8.71
N LEU A 467 -14.83 -8.18 -7.78
CA LEU A 467 -16.06 -8.99 -7.79
C LEU A 467 -16.86 -8.76 -9.07
N LEU A 468 -17.15 -7.51 -9.41
CA LEU A 468 -17.95 -7.17 -10.60
C LEU A 468 -17.26 -7.61 -11.90
N THR A 469 -15.97 -7.31 -12.05
CA THR A 469 -15.22 -7.63 -13.24
C THR A 469 -14.94 -9.14 -13.38
N SER A 470 -14.77 -9.86 -12.26
CA SER A 470 -14.66 -11.32 -12.24
C SER A 470 -15.98 -11.99 -12.66
N LEU A 471 -17.12 -11.49 -12.20
CA LEU A 471 -18.44 -11.99 -12.65
C LEU A 471 -18.63 -11.79 -14.16
N MET A 472 -18.21 -10.62 -14.68
CA MET A 472 -18.23 -10.37 -16.12
C MET A 472 -17.29 -11.31 -16.88
N SER A 473 -16.08 -11.53 -16.37
CA SER A 473 -15.13 -12.49 -16.96
C SER A 473 -15.68 -13.91 -16.96
N LEU A 474 -16.30 -14.36 -15.87
CA LEU A 474 -16.96 -15.67 -15.81
C LEU A 474 -18.10 -15.81 -16.83
N LEU A 475 -18.88 -14.75 -17.04
CA LEU A 475 -19.92 -14.74 -18.08
C LEU A 475 -19.30 -14.90 -19.48
N VAL A 476 -18.23 -14.16 -19.77
CA VAL A 476 -17.52 -14.26 -21.06
C VAL A 476 -16.92 -15.67 -21.25
N ILE A 477 -16.30 -16.23 -20.21
CA ILE A 477 -15.76 -17.60 -20.24
C ILE A 477 -16.90 -18.61 -20.50
N PHE A 478 -18.03 -18.46 -19.81
CA PHE A 478 -19.19 -19.31 -20.05
C PHE A 478 -19.69 -19.23 -21.50
N LEU A 479 -19.76 -18.03 -22.07
CA LEU A 479 -20.17 -17.85 -23.46
C LEU A 479 -19.16 -18.46 -24.44
N LEU A 480 -17.86 -18.36 -24.17
CA LEU A 480 -16.82 -19.01 -24.99
C LEU A 480 -16.95 -20.53 -24.94
N LEU A 481 -17.12 -21.11 -23.75
CA LEU A 481 -17.34 -22.54 -23.59
C LEU A 481 -18.66 -23.01 -24.25
N TYR A 482 -19.74 -22.24 -24.07
CA TYR A 482 -21.01 -22.55 -24.71
C TYR A 482 -20.90 -22.56 -26.23
N ASN A 483 -20.16 -21.61 -26.81
CA ASN A 483 -19.94 -21.57 -28.27
C ASN A 483 -19.07 -22.74 -28.79
N GLU A 484 -18.13 -23.23 -27.97
CA GLU A 484 -17.25 -24.35 -28.33
C GLU A 484 -17.98 -25.71 -28.29
N PHE A 485 -18.88 -25.90 -27.32
CA PHE A 485 -19.57 -27.17 -27.08
C PHE A 485 -20.97 -27.23 -27.67
N LYS A 486 -21.41 -26.21 -28.41
CA LYS A 486 -22.67 -26.20 -29.14
C LYS A 486 -22.51 -26.93 -30.50
#